data_2ad46fa0d8f89f9e2d99d60f791a7fe1
#
_entry.id   2ad46fa0d8f89f9e2d99d60f791a7fe1
#
_cell.length_a   1.000
_cell.length_b   1.000
_cell.length_c   1.000
_cell.angle_alpha   90.00
_cell.angle_beta   90.00
_cell.angle_gamma   90.00
#
_symmetry.space_group_name_H-M   'P 1'
#
loop_
_entity.id
_entity.type
_entity.pdbx_description
1 polymer ?
#
loop_
_entity_poly.entity_id
_entity_poly.type
_entity_poly.pdbx_seq_one_letter_code
_entity_poly.pdbx_strand_id
1 'polypeptide(L)'
;MKKAILAAMAMAIGILMSTPAMADYDTDLWYLSRVIQTESGYCSRDMQAYVGSVVLNRVNDDRFPDTIPEVIEQPGQYSTASYLASVEPTKSAIEVAVDLLENGSMLPGDVIYQANFPQGIYTYTTLSTSYSTMYFCVG
;
A
#
# COMPACT_ATOMS: atom_id res chain seq x y z
N MET A 1 -15.41 -15.01 -47.95
CA MET A 1 -14.81 -16.02 -47.05
C MET A 1 -13.71 -15.48 -46.14
N LYS A 2 -13.37 -14.21 -46.16
CA LYS A 2 -12.28 -13.62 -45.34
C LYS A 2 -12.77 -12.81 -44.11
N LYS A 3 -14.07 -12.79 -43.84
CA LYS A 3 -14.65 -11.92 -42.78
C LYS A 3 -15.03 -12.65 -41.48
N ALA A 4 -14.88 -13.96 -41.39
CA ALA A 4 -15.32 -14.74 -40.24
C ALA A 4 -14.23 -15.02 -39.19
N ILE A 5 -12.96 -14.69 -39.47
CA ILE A 5 -11.82 -15.04 -38.61
C ILE A 5 -11.47 -13.91 -37.60
N LEU A 6 -11.89 -12.68 -37.86
CA LEU A 6 -11.57 -11.55 -36.98
C LEU A 6 -12.47 -11.41 -35.73
N ALA A 7 -13.63 -12.03 -35.70
CA ALA A 7 -14.54 -11.91 -34.56
C ALA A 7 -14.22 -12.83 -33.40
N ALA A 8 -13.47 -13.91 -33.63
CA ALA A 8 -13.13 -14.88 -32.59
C ALA A 8 -11.93 -14.47 -31.71
N MET A 9 -11.09 -13.54 -32.16
CA MET A 9 -9.91 -13.10 -31.42
C MET A 9 -10.21 -12.01 -30.38
N ALA A 10 -11.29 -11.26 -30.54
CA ALA A 10 -11.62 -10.17 -29.62
C ALA A 10 -12.23 -10.65 -28.30
N MET A 11 -12.82 -11.84 -28.26
CA MET A 11 -13.42 -12.41 -27.03
C MET A 11 -12.41 -13.07 -26.10
N ALA A 12 -11.27 -13.51 -26.59
CA ALA A 12 -10.23 -14.15 -25.77
C ALA A 12 -9.44 -13.15 -24.93
N ILE A 13 -9.35 -11.89 -25.36
CA ILE A 13 -8.61 -10.83 -24.68
C ILE A 13 -9.38 -10.30 -23.47
N GLY A 14 -10.72 -10.28 -23.51
CA GLY A 14 -11.55 -9.80 -22.40
C GLY A 14 -11.58 -10.72 -21.18
N ILE A 15 -11.35 -12.02 -21.36
CA ILE A 15 -11.39 -13.02 -20.29
C ILE A 15 -10.06 -13.07 -19.52
N LEU A 16 -8.95 -12.71 -20.15
CA LEU A 16 -7.62 -12.68 -19.52
C LEU A 16 -7.37 -11.46 -18.63
N MET A 17 -8.19 -10.41 -18.74
CA MET A 17 -8.02 -9.18 -17.97
C MET A 17 -8.83 -9.13 -16.65
N SER A 18 -9.77 -10.03 -16.40
CA SER A 18 -10.63 -9.99 -15.22
C SER A 18 -10.17 -10.87 -14.07
N THR A 19 -9.31 -11.88 -14.31
CA THR A 19 -8.86 -12.83 -13.28
C THR A 19 -7.67 -12.35 -12.44
N PRO A 20 -6.68 -11.58 -12.95
CA PRO A 20 -5.58 -11.07 -12.14
C PRO A 20 -6.00 -10.04 -11.09
N ALA A 21 -6.97 -9.17 -11.38
CA ALA A 21 -7.35 -8.06 -10.51
C ALA A 21 -7.98 -8.49 -9.17
N MET A 22 -8.69 -9.63 -9.13
CA MET A 22 -9.29 -10.13 -7.88
C MET A 22 -8.27 -10.85 -6.99
N ALA A 23 -7.30 -11.55 -7.58
CA ALA A 23 -6.21 -12.18 -6.84
C ALA A 23 -5.28 -11.13 -6.22
N ASP A 24 -5.08 -9.99 -6.89
CA ASP A 24 -4.26 -8.89 -6.42
C ASP A 24 -4.89 -8.19 -5.21
N TYR A 25 -6.21 -7.98 -5.19
CA TYR A 25 -6.90 -7.33 -4.07
C TYR A 25 -6.74 -8.09 -2.75
N ASP A 26 -6.96 -9.39 -2.73
CA ASP A 26 -6.83 -10.21 -1.52
C ASP A 26 -5.37 -10.22 -1.02
N THR A 27 -4.43 -10.31 -1.93
CA THR A 27 -3.00 -10.24 -1.63
C THR A 27 -2.63 -8.86 -1.10
N ASP A 28 -3.07 -7.80 -1.75
CA ASP A 28 -2.83 -6.41 -1.34
C ASP A 28 -3.41 -6.12 0.06
N LEU A 29 -4.64 -6.58 0.32
CA LEU A 29 -5.27 -6.46 1.63
C LEU A 29 -4.48 -7.21 2.71
N TRP A 30 -4.02 -8.43 2.40
CA TRP A 30 -3.23 -9.24 3.32
C TRP A 30 -1.93 -8.53 3.73
N TYR A 31 -1.19 -7.99 2.75
CA TYR A 31 0.06 -7.26 3.00
C TYR A 31 -0.17 -5.91 3.69
N LEU A 32 -1.08 -5.11 3.15
CA LEU A 32 -1.30 -3.75 3.62
C LEU A 32 -1.83 -3.72 5.06
N SER A 33 -2.81 -4.57 5.40
CA SER A 33 -3.35 -4.64 6.76
C SER A 33 -2.29 -5.04 7.79
N ARG A 34 -1.38 -5.94 7.43
CA ARG A 34 -0.32 -6.42 8.31
C ARG A 34 0.79 -5.39 8.50
N VAL A 35 1.19 -4.70 7.44
CA VAL A 35 2.16 -3.61 7.58
C VAL A 35 1.60 -2.45 8.39
N ILE A 36 0.34 -2.08 8.19
CA ILE A 36 -0.33 -1.09 9.03
C ILE A 36 -0.32 -1.54 10.49
N GLN A 37 -0.62 -2.81 10.77
CA GLN A 37 -0.62 -3.37 12.13
C GLN A 37 0.76 -3.30 12.76
N THR A 38 1.81 -3.70 12.05
CA THR A 38 3.17 -3.72 12.60
C THR A 38 3.73 -2.33 12.85
N GLU A 39 3.43 -1.37 11.96
CA GLU A 39 3.98 -0.01 12.04
C GLU A 39 3.14 0.92 12.94
N SER A 40 1.83 0.69 13.06
CA SER A 40 0.91 1.63 13.69
C SER A 40 -0.34 1.00 14.31
N GLY A 41 -0.35 -0.30 14.57
CA GLY A 41 -1.55 -1.03 15.00
C GLY A 41 -2.19 -0.53 16.30
N TYR A 42 -1.41 0.05 17.19
CA TYR A 42 -1.88 0.62 18.46
C TYR A 42 -2.01 2.15 18.43
N CYS A 43 -1.86 2.75 17.25
CA CYS A 43 -1.98 4.18 17.04
C CYS A 43 -3.39 4.56 16.58
N SER A 44 -3.62 5.87 16.40
CA SER A 44 -4.87 6.39 15.87
C SER A 44 -5.14 5.89 14.45
N ARG A 45 -6.40 5.93 14.02
CA ARG A 45 -6.78 5.60 12.64
C ARG A 45 -6.09 6.52 11.61
N ASP A 46 -5.87 7.77 11.95
CA ASP A 46 -5.15 8.70 11.08
C ASP A 46 -3.68 8.25 10.89
N MET A 47 -3.01 7.84 11.96
CA MET A 47 -1.67 7.28 11.87
C MET A 47 -1.64 6.02 10.98
N GLN A 48 -2.57 5.10 11.21
CA GLN A 48 -2.72 3.88 10.41
C GLN A 48 -2.97 4.21 8.93
N ALA A 49 -3.85 5.18 8.64
CA ALA A 49 -4.16 5.61 7.29
C ALA A 49 -2.95 6.26 6.60
N TYR A 50 -2.18 7.07 7.31
CA TYR A 50 -1.00 7.71 6.75
C TYR A 50 0.13 6.71 6.48
N VAL A 51 0.34 5.76 7.38
CA VAL A 51 1.29 4.65 7.17
C VAL A 51 0.94 3.85 5.92
N GLY A 52 -0.31 3.44 5.77
CA GLY A 52 -0.77 2.73 4.57
C GLY A 52 -0.72 3.60 3.30
N SER A 53 -0.98 4.90 3.42
CA SER A 53 -0.89 5.85 2.31
C SER A 53 0.53 5.97 1.74
N VAL A 54 1.55 5.94 2.58
CA VAL A 54 2.95 5.93 2.12
C VAL A 54 3.24 4.69 1.27
N VAL A 55 2.72 3.52 1.65
CA VAL A 55 2.86 2.30 0.83
C VAL A 55 2.22 2.51 -0.55
N LEU A 56 0.99 3.01 -0.61
CA LEU A 56 0.28 3.25 -1.87
C LEU A 56 1.00 4.30 -2.74
N ASN A 57 1.50 5.36 -2.12
CA ASN A 57 2.24 6.40 -2.84
C ASN A 57 3.53 5.85 -3.47
N ARG A 58 4.24 4.96 -2.76
CA ARG A 58 5.43 4.29 -3.32
C ARG A 58 5.08 3.40 -4.51
N VAL A 59 3.99 2.65 -4.45
CA VAL A 59 3.53 1.84 -5.60
C VAL A 59 3.30 2.69 -6.85
N ASN A 60 2.84 3.92 -6.68
CA ASN A 60 2.57 4.87 -7.77
C ASN A 60 3.78 5.74 -8.16
N ASP A 61 4.91 5.57 -7.52
CA ASP A 61 6.14 6.33 -7.77
C ASP A 61 7.16 5.48 -8.52
N ASP A 62 7.64 5.96 -9.65
CA ASP A 62 8.54 5.21 -10.56
C ASP A 62 9.87 4.77 -9.91
N ARG A 63 10.21 5.32 -8.74
CA ARG A 63 11.42 4.95 -7.99
C ARG A 63 11.27 3.69 -7.15
N PHE A 64 10.05 3.18 -7.02
CA PHE A 64 9.70 2.01 -6.20
C PHE A 64 9.08 0.91 -7.06
N PRO A 65 8.99 -0.33 -6.54
CA PRO A 65 8.25 -1.39 -7.21
C PRO A 65 6.78 -1.06 -7.46
N ASP A 66 6.17 -1.75 -8.41
CA ASP A 66 4.82 -1.47 -8.91
C ASP A 66 3.70 -2.14 -8.13
N THR A 67 4.02 -2.97 -7.13
CA THR A 67 3.03 -3.72 -6.35
C THR A 67 3.21 -3.52 -4.85
N ILE A 68 2.12 -3.62 -4.09
CA ILE A 68 2.16 -3.52 -2.62
C ILE A 68 3.08 -4.57 -2.00
N PRO A 69 3.01 -5.87 -2.35
CA PRO A 69 3.94 -6.86 -1.83
C PRO A 69 5.41 -6.49 -2.06
N GLU A 70 5.76 -6.10 -3.29
CA GLU A 70 7.14 -5.78 -3.65
C GLU A 70 7.65 -4.52 -2.93
N VAL A 71 6.81 -3.49 -2.75
CA VAL A 71 7.17 -2.30 -1.97
C VAL A 71 7.46 -2.67 -0.51
N ILE A 72 6.63 -3.51 0.08
CA ILE A 72 6.78 -3.93 1.49
C ILE A 72 7.99 -4.84 1.67
N GLU A 73 8.25 -5.72 0.72
CA GLU A 73 9.36 -6.68 0.77
C GLU A 73 10.71 -6.09 0.34
N GLN A 74 10.76 -4.83 -0.09
CA GLN A 74 12.04 -4.20 -0.42
C GLN A 74 13.01 -4.27 0.76
N PRO A 75 14.27 -4.71 0.53
CA PRO A 75 15.28 -4.77 1.57
C PRO A 75 15.46 -3.42 2.28
N GLY A 76 15.40 -3.42 3.61
CA GLY A 76 15.65 -2.24 4.44
C GLY A 76 14.51 -1.22 4.52
N GLN A 77 13.35 -1.43 3.86
CA GLN A 77 12.22 -0.50 3.93
C GLN A 77 11.31 -0.76 5.12
N TYR A 78 10.88 -2.01 5.30
CA TYR A 78 10.05 -2.44 6.43
C TYR A 78 10.75 -3.59 7.15
N SER A 79 11.24 -3.33 8.36
CA SER A 79 11.95 -4.34 9.16
C SER A 79 11.09 -5.55 9.52
N THR A 80 9.78 -5.36 9.48
CA THR A 80 8.77 -6.36 9.83
C THR A 80 8.38 -7.29 8.68
N ALA A 81 8.83 -7.02 7.45
CA ALA A 81 8.45 -7.79 6.27
C ALA A 81 8.74 -9.30 6.40
N SER A 82 9.80 -9.67 7.12
CA SER A 82 10.19 -11.08 7.29
C SER A 82 9.24 -11.91 8.15
N TYR A 83 8.36 -11.30 8.93
CA TYR A 83 7.44 -12.02 9.83
C TYR A 83 5.97 -11.60 9.72
N LEU A 84 5.58 -10.94 8.64
CA LEU A 84 4.19 -10.51 8.41
C LEU A 84 3.18 -11.66 8.52
N ALA A 85 3.56 -12.87 8.12
CA ALA A 85 2.68 -14.05 8.21
C ALA A 85 2.26 -14.39 9.64
N SER A 86 3.07 -14.01 10.64
CA SER A 86 2.76 -14.22 12.07
C SER A 86 1.97 -13.07 12.70
N VAL A 87 1.72 -11.98 11.94
CA VAL A 87 0.99 -10.81 12.43
C VAL A 87 -0.50 -11.01 12.24
N GLU A 88 -1.25 -10.80 13.31
CA GLU A 88 -2.72 -10.77 13.25
C GLU A 88 -3.19 -9.31 13.27
N PRO A 89 -3.70 -8.77 12.15
CA PRO A 89 -4.14 -7.39 12.10
C PRO A 89 -5.42 -7.20 12.92
N THR A 90 -5.52 -6.08 13.63
CA THR A 90 -6.75 -5.68 14.32
C THR A 90 -7.83 -5.33 13.29
N LYS A 91 -9.09 -5.32 13.77
CA LYS A 91 -10.21 -4.85 12.96
C LYS A 91 -9.95 -3.45 12.39
N SER A 92 -9.40 -2.54 13.19
CA SER A 92 -9.06 -1.19 12.74
C SER A 92 -8.05 -1.19 11.60
N ALA A 93 -6.98 -1.97 11.69
CA ALA A 93 -5.98 -2.06 10.63
C ALA A 93 -6.56 -2.62 9.33
N ILE A 94 -7.44 -3.62 9.43
CA ILE A 94 -8.14 -4.20 8.26
C ILE A 94 -9.06 -3.15 7.62
N GLU A 95 -9.89 -2.48 8.40
CA GLU A 95 -10.82 -1.45 7.90
C GLU A 95 -10.08 -0.29 7.22
N VAL A 96 -8.97 0.16 7.79
CA VAL A 96 -8.13 1.20 7.18
C VAL A 96 -7.52 0.71 5.86
N ALA A 97 -7.01 -0.53 5.82
CA ALA A 97 -6.46 -1.10 4.60
C ALA A 97 -7.52 -1.20 3.49
N VAL A 98 -8.74 -1.67 3.81
CA VAL A 98 -9.87 -1.71 2.87
C VAL A 98 -10.18 -0.31 2.34
N ASP A 99 -10.30 0.67 3.21
CA ASP A 99 -10.61 2.05 2.82
C ASP A 99 -9.54 2.62 1.87
N LEU A 100 -8.27 2.40 2.16
CA LEU A 100 -7.17 2.84 1.31
C LEU A 100 -7.16 2.14 -0.06
N LEU A 101 -7.43 0.83 -0.11
CA LEU A 101 -7.50 0.09 -1.37
C LEU A 101 -8.70 0.52 -2.23
N GLU A 102 -9.81 0.88 -1.61
CA GLU A 102 -11.02 1.32 -2.33
C GLU A 102 -10.98 2.79 -2.74
N ASN A 103 -10.43 3.67 -1.90
CA ASN A 103 -10.50 5.13 -2.08
C ASN A 103 -9.15 5.79 -2.38
N GLY A 104 -8.05 5.07 -2.24
CA GLY A 104 -6.70 5.57 -2.49
C GLY A 104 -6.04 6.22 -1.29
N SER A 105 -4.81 6.70 -1.49
CA SER A 105 -3.98 7.36 -0.49
C SER A 105 -4.66 8.61 0.09
N MET A 106 -4.52 8.82 1.39
CA MET A 106 -4.96 10.04 2.08
C MET A 106 -3.89 11.14 2.13
N LEU A 107 -2.70 10.86 1.62
CA LEU A 107 -1.60 11.81 1.55
C LEU A 107 -1.33 12.24 0.10
N PRO A 108 -0.75 13.43 -0.14
CA PRO A 108 -0.24 13.78 -1.47
C PRO A 108 0.70 12.70 -2.00
N GLY A 109 0.67 12.45 -3.30
CA GLY A 109 1.37 11.31 -3.93
C GLY A 109 2.90 11.33 -3.81
N ASP A 110 3.50 12.49 -3.53
CA ASP A 110 4.92 12.68 -3.31
C ASP A 110 5.36 12.48 -1.85
N VAL A 111 4.43 12.23 -0.92
CA VAL A 111 4.74 11.83 0.46
C VAL A 111 5.03 10.34 0.49
N ILE A 112 6.31 9.99 0.43
CA ILE A 112 6.81 8.63 0.27
C ILE A 112 7.71 8.15 1.40
N TYR A 113 7.95 8.98 2.42
CA TYR A 113 8.74 8.63 3.59
C TYR A 113 7.95 8.75 4.87
N GLN A 114 8.18 7.81 5.78
CA GLN A 114 7.75 7.86 7.17
C GLN A 114 8.89 7.42 8.09
N ALA A 115 9.11 8.16 9.15
CA ALA A 115 10.10 7.84 10.17
C ALA A 115 9.83 8.62 11.46
N ASN A 116 10.56 8.30 12.53
CA ASN A 116 10.56 9.11 13.76
C ASN A 116 11.53 10.30 13.69
N PHE A 117 12.00 10.64 12.51
CA PHE A 117 12.84 11.79 12.21
C PHE A 117 12.49 12.35 10.83
N PRO A 118 12.71 13.65 10.56
CA PRO A 118 12.48 14.24 9.25
C PRO A 118 13.50 13.73 8.23
N GLN A 119 13.04 13.49 7.00
CA GLN A 119 13.88 13.05 5.88
C GLN A 119 13.30 13.54 4.53
N GLY A 120 13.96 13.20 3.43
CA GLY A 120 13.53 13.63 2.10
C GLY A 120 13.73 15.13 1.87
N ILE A 121 12.84 15.74 1.10
CA ILE A 121 12.92 17.15 0.70
C ILE A 121 12.36 18.05 1.81
N TYR A 122 11.18 17.72 2.33
CA TYR A 122 10.57 18.42 3.48
C TYR A 122 9.53 17.55 4.18
N THR A 123 9.20 17.89 5.42
CA THR A 123 8.12 17.27 6.17
C THR A 123 6.78 17.86 5.74
N TYR A 124 5.91 17.01 5.20
CA TYR A 124 4.54 17.40 4.86
C TYR A 124 3.67 17.56 6.11
N THR A 125 3.71 16.54 6.99
CA THR A 125 2.95 16.57 8.26
C THR A 125 3.59 15.65 9.29
N THR A 126 3.15 15.78 10.53
CA THR A 126 3.55 14.93 11.65
C THR A 126 2.31 14.46 12.41
N LEU A 127 2.38 13.24 12.96
CA LEU A 127 1.45 12.74 13.96
C LEU A 127 2.23 12.26 15.18
N SER A 128 1.77 12.62 16.37
CA SER A 128 2.43 12.25 17.62
C SER A 128 1.61 11.26 18.42
N THR A 129 2.33 10.34 19.06
CA THR A 129 1.84 9.49 20.13
C THR A 129 2.39 9.97 21.47
N SER A 130 2.04 9.31 22.57
CA SER A 130 2.64 9.58 23.88
C SER A 130 4.16 9.35 23.95
N TYR A 131 4.70 8.61 22.99
CA TYR A 131 6.10 8.12 23.03
C TYR A 131 6.97 8.62 21.88
N SER A 132 6.39 8.98 20.75
CA SER A 132 7.16 9.42 19.58
C SER A 132 6.33 10.26 18.62
N THR A 133 7.03 10.99 17.75
CA THR A 133 6.44 11.68 16.61
C THR A 133 6.83 10.96 15.33
N MET A 134 5.85 10.70 14.47
CA MET A 134 6.05 10.19 13.12
C MET A 134 6.02 11.37 12.14
N TYR A 135 7.05 11.42 11.30
CA TYR A 135 7.20 12.40 10.23
C TYR A 135 6.82 11.77 8.91
N PHE A 136 5.93 12.42 8.16
CA PHE A 136 5.53 12.03 6.81
C PHE A 136 6.12 13.05 5.83
N CYS A 137 7.03 12.59 4.99
CA CYS A 137 7.91 13.49 4.24
C CYS A 137 7.82 13.26 2.73
N VAL A 138 8.00 14.38 2.01
CA VAL A 138 8.11 14.41 0.56
C VAL A 138 9.51 14.00 0.13
N GLY A 139 9.58 13.22 -0.94
CA GLY A 139 10.84 12.74 -1.51
C GLY A 139 10.95 12.90 -3.02
#